data_2694a9dfe9ae3871e08a52a2a4f10a32
#
_entry.id   2694a9dfe9ae3871e08a52a2a4f10a32
#
_cell.length_a   1.000
_cell.length_b   1.000
_cell.length_c   1.000
_cell.angle_alpha   90.00
_cell.angle_beta   90.00
_cell.angle_gamma   90.00
#
_symmetry.space_group_name_H-M   'P 1'
#
loop_
_entity.id
_entity.type
_entity.pdbx_description
1 polymer ?
#
loop_
_entity_poly.entity_id
_entity_poly.type
_entity_poly.pdbx_seq_one_letter_code
_entity_poly.pdbx_strand_id
1 'polypeptide(L)'
;MGHVPARRRRRGSRRHPTVGAVARPASNRRAGPHWLRRILLLTTAGLLTIVVGTGTLLYTYAGELPSLDHLSAQNLPQTTRIYARDGITLLEERYQQRRTVVPLTEMSWDLRHATISIEDKDFYNHGAVNPVRMLAAGVYDLLHQRAAQGGSTITQQLVKNYLLDSSSRSLDRKARELVLSIQLERQYTKDQILEMYLNTIFYGNQSFGVEAAAQTYFGTSARHHFPVINLVPITGSRLGPRPIHPVSP
;
A
#
# COMPACT_ATOMS: atom_id res chain seq x y z
N MET A 1 -26.83 -81.74 92.11
CA MET A 1 -27.78 -81.08 91.21
C MET A 1 -27.19 -79.74 90.77
N GLY A 2 -26.66 -79.61 89.68
CA GLY A 2 -26.06 -78.36 89.20
C GLY A 2 -25.59 -78.51 87.76
N HIS A 3 -26.39 -78.03 86.90
CA HIS A 3 -26.15 -78.05 85.47
C HIS A 3 -25.05 -77.06 85.05
N VAL A 4 -24.03 -77.51 84.33
CA VAL A 4 -22.99 -76.71 83.70
C VAL A 4 -23.33 -76.62 82.25
N PRO A 5 -23.51 -75.42 81.63
CA PRO A 5 -23.73 -75.33 80.20
C PRO A 5 -22.40 -75.23 79.43
N ALA A 6 -22.36 -75.91 78.33
CA ALA A 6 -21.24 -76.04 77.40
C ALA A 6 -20.90 -74.70 76.67
N ARG A 7 -19.62 -74.34 76.66
CA ARG A 7 -19.02 -73.21 75.94
C ARG A 7 -18.93 -73.54 74.44
N ARG A 8 -19.74 -72.87 73.62
CA ARG A 8 -19.64 -72.88 72.14
C ARG A 8 -18.40 -72.10 71.73
N ARG A 9 -17.45 -72.71 71.13
CA ARG A 9 -16.31 -72.12 70.46
C ARG A 9 -16.80 -71.45 69.18
N ARG A 10 -16.69 -70.13 69.07
CA ARG A 10 -16.86 -69.36 67.81
C ARG A 10 -15.62 -69.54 66.92
N ARG A 11 -15.80 -70.16 65.78
CA ARG A 11 -14.80 -70.19 64.68
C ARG A 11 -14.65 -68.79 64.15
N GLY A 12 -13.49 -68.17 64.32
CA GLY A 12 -13.11 -66.88 63.67
C GLY A 12 -12.92 -67.09 62.18
N SER A 13 -13.75 -66.54 61.38
CA SER A 13 -13.60 -66.42 59.95
C SER A 13 -12.45 -65.40 59.65
N ARG A 14 -11.36 -65.99 59.13
CA ARG A 14 -10.26 -65.17 58.58
C ARG A 14 -10.77 -64.44 57.31
N ARG A 15 -11.05 -63.18 57.39
CA ARG A 15 -11.25 -62.31 56.22
C ARG A 15 -9.88 -62.05 55.56
N HIS A 16 -9.71 -62.52 54.35
CA HIS A 16 -8.60 -62.10 53.51
C HIS A 16 -8.68 -60.62 53.21
N PRO A 17 -7.60 -59.84 53.26
CA PRO A 17 -7.61 -58.45 52.86
C PRO A 17 -7.81 -58.39 51.33
N THR A 18 -8.89 -57.86 50.87
CA THR A 18 -9.11 -57.49 49.50
C THR A 18 -8.08 -56.43 49.13
N VAL A 19 -7.21 -56.74 48.15
CA VAL A 19 -6.24 -55.81 47.54
C VAL A 19 -7.04 -54.60 47.00
N GLY A 20 -6.78 -53.48 47.61
CA GLY A 20 -7.43 -52.25 47.21
C GLY A 20 -7.19 -51.95 45.74
N ALA A 21 -8.27 -51.82 44.97
CA ALA A 21 -8.23 -51.31 43.61
C ALA A 21 -7.62 -49.93 43.63
N VAL A 22 -6.43 -49.80 43.05
CA VAL A 22 -5.80 -48.48 42.82
C VAL A 22 -6.70 -47.70 41.87
N ALA A 23 -7.44 -46.76 42.42
CA ALA A 23 -8.22 -45.82 41.61
C ALA A 23 -7.25 -45.06 40.69
N ARG A 24 -7.35 -45.30 39.39
CA ARG A 24 -6.66 -44.49 38.36
C ARG A 24 -7.09 -43.05 38.54
N PRO A 25 -6.16 -42.08 38.63
CA PRO A 25 -6.54 -40.68 38.70
C PRO A 25 -7.31 -40.35 37.41
N ALA A 26 -8.54 -39.88 37.56
CA ALA A 26 -9.32 -39.35 36.46
C ALA A 26 -8.49 -38.24 35.81
N SER A 27 -8.11 -38.41 34.54
CA SER A 27 -7.41 -37.40 33.76
C SER A 27 -8.35 -36.17 33.63
N ASN A 28 -8.13 -35.22 34.48
CA ASN A 28 -8.86 -33.94 34.48
C ASN A 28 -8.40 -33.17 33.21
N ARG A 29 -8.91 -33.58 32.04
CA ARG A 29 -8.78 -32.82 30.82
C ARG A 29 -9.51 -31.50 31.07
N ARG A 30 -8.79 -30.48 31.55
CA ARG A 30 -9.29 -29.14 31.61
C ARG A 30 -9.66 -28.75 30.17
N ALA A 31 -10.93 -28.83 29.82
CA ALA A 31 -11.46 -28.28 28.59
C ALA A 31 -11.10 -26.80 28.61
N GLY A 32 -10.23 -26.39 27.68
CA GLY A 32 -9.86 -25.00 27.56
C GLY A 32 -11.12 -24.10 27.42
N PRO A 33 -11.06 -22.87 27.84
CA PRO A 33 -12.22 -21.99 27.95
C PRO A 33 -12.93 -21.89 26.59
N HIS A 34 -14.14 -22.44 26.50
CA HIS A 34 -14.95 -22.49 25.27
C HIS A 34 -15.20 -21.09 24.65
N TRP A 35 -15.12 -20.04 25.45
CA TRP A 35 -15.26 -18.66 25.00
C TRP A 35 -14.07 -18.22 24.09
N LEU A 36 -12.83 -18.63 24.39
CA LEU A 36 -11.67 -18.35 23.54
C LEU A 36 -11.82 -19.01 22.17
N ARG A 37 -12.30 -20.25 22.12
CA ARG A 37 -12.58 -20.96 20.87
C ARG A 37 -13.68 -20.25 20.06
N ARG A 38 -14.72 -19.76 20.73
CA ARG A 38 -15.79 -18.99 20.06
C ARG A 38 -15.27 -17.67 19.51
N ILE A 39 -14.46 -16.91 20.27
CA ILE A 39 -13.84 -15.67 19.81
C ILE A 39 -12.94 -15.97 18.59
N LEU A 40 -12.10 -17.00 18.68
CA LEU A 40 -11.24 -17.39 17.55
C LEU A 40 -12.07 -17.75 16.31
N LEU A 41 -13.15 -18.50 16.46
CA LEU A 41 -14.03 -18.84 15.34
C LEU A 41 -14.74 -17.61 14.75
N LEU A 42 -15.20 -16.68 15.59
CA LEU A 42 -15.85 -15.46 15.13
C LEU A 42 -14.85 -14.52 14.43
N THR A 43 -13.65 -14.40 14.97
CA THR A 43 -12.60 -13.56 14.34
C THR A 43 -12.12 -14.14 13.00
N THR A 44 -11.94 -15.47 12.93
CA THR A 44 -11.56 -16.14 11.67
C THR A 44 -12.69 -16.06 10.64
N ALA A 45 -13.94 -16.26 11.05
CA ALA A 45 -15.10 -16.11 10.16
C ALA A 45 -15.23 -14.68 9.65
N GLY A 46 -15.09 -13.68 10.52
CA GLY A 46 -15.10 -12.28 10.15
C GLY A 46 -13.98 -11.93 9.17
N LEU A 47 -12.76 -12.41 9.44
CA LEU A 47 -11.63 -12.21 8.53
C LEU A 47 -11.88 -12.85 7.16
N LEU A 48 -12.39 -14.09 7.15
CA LEU A 48 -12.71 -14.78 5.90
C LEU A 48 -13.78 -14.02 5.09
N THR A 49 -14.82 -13.52 5.75
CA THR A 49 -15.87 -12.71 5.09
C THR A 49 -15.28 -11.44 4.48
N ILE A 50 -14.38 -10.76 5.19
CA ILE A 50 -13.68 -9.58 4.67
C ILE A 50 -12.83 -9.95 3.45
N VAL A 51 -12.05 -11.03 3.52
CA VAL A 51 -11.18 -11.46 2.42
C VAL A 51 -12.01 -11.84 1.19
N VAL A 52 -13.06 -12.66 1.37
CA VAL A 52 -13.95 -13.07 0.26
C VAL A 52 -14.69 -11.87 -0.31
N GLY A 53 -15.26 -11.01 0.54
CA GLY A 53 -15.97 -9.80 0.10
C GLY A 53 -15.07 -8.85 -0.67
N THR A 54 -13.86 -8.61 -0.18
CA THR A 54 -12.86 -7.79 -0.88
C THR A 54 -12.42 -8.45 -2.18
N GLY A 55 -12.18 -9.76 -2.20
CA GLY A 55 -11.80 -10.49 -3.40
C GLY A 55 -12.88 -10.44 -4.49
N THR A 56 -14.15 -10.63 -4.11
CA THR A 56 -15.29 -10.51 -5.04
C THR A 56 -15.41 -9.09 -5.59
N LEU A 57 -15.28 -8.08 -4.73
CA LEU A 57 -15.32 -6.68 -5.13
C LEU A 57 -14.19 -6.36 -6.15
N LEU A 58 -12.97 -6.78 -5.86
CA LEU A 58 -11.83 -6.60 -6.76
C LEU A 58 -12.03 -7.33 -8.10
N TYR A 59 -12.61 -8.52 -8.08
CA TYR A 59 -12.92 -9.30 -9.28
C TYR A 59 -13.97 -8.62 -10.16
N THR A 60 -15.05 -8.07 -9.59
CA THR A 60 -16.08 -7.36 -10.34
C THR A 60 -15.51 -6.09 -10.99
N TYR A 61 -14.69 -5.34 -10.28
CA TYR A 61 -14.04 -4.15 -10.86
C TYR A 61 -13.00 -4.48 -11.92
N ALA A 62 -12.30 -5.62 -11.86
CA ALA A 62 -11.28 -5.98 -12.84
C ALA A 62 -11.82 -6.09 -14.27
N GLY A 63 -13.10 -6.43 -14.45
CA GLY A 63 -13.76 -6.54 -15.75
C GLY A 63 -14.19 -5.21 -16.38
N GLU A 64 -14.30 -4.14 -15.59
CA GLU A 64 -14.79 -2.82 -16.04
C GLU A 64 -13.66 -1.79 -16.24
N LEU A 65 -12.42 -2.17 -15.96
CA LEU A 65 -11.30 -1.25 -15.98
C LEU A 65 -10.72 -1.06 -17.39
N PRO A 66 -10.21 0.15 -17.70
CA PRO A 66 -9.55 0.40 -18.97
C PRO A 66 -8.31 -0.49 -19.13
N SER A 67 -8.05 -0.92 -20.37
CA SER A 67 -6.84 -1.67 -20.69
C SER A 67 -5.59 -0.80 -20.43
N LEU A 68 -4.55 -1.42 -19.88
CA LEU A 68 -3.27 -0.76 -19.62
C LEU A 68 -2.30 -0.87 -20.81
N ASP A 69 -2.70 -1.53 -21.89
CA ASP A 69 -1.83 -1.91 -23.01
C ASP A 69 -1.18 -0.71 -23.73
N HIS A 70 -1.74 0.48 -23.56
CA HIS A 70 -1.23 1.70 -24.20
C HIS A 70 -0.56 2.66 -23.21
N LEU A 71 -0.34 2.23 -21.98
CA LEU A 71 0.33 3.05 -20.97
C LEU A 71 1.83 3.08 -21.27
N SER A 72 2.27 4.21 -21.79
CA SER A 72 3.70 4.53 -21.84
C SER A 72 3.88 6.04 -21.62
N ALA A 73 5.03 6.43 -21.11
CA ALA A 73 5.36 7.85 -20.99
C ALA A 73 5.30 8.57 -22.33
N GLN A 74 5.59 7.86 -23.43
CA GLN A 74 5.59 8.39 -24.79
C GLN A 74 4.19 8.72 -25.34
N ASN A 75 3.14 8.09 -24.82
CA ASN A 75 1.75 8.33 -25.24
C ASN A 75 1.11 9.51 -24.50
N LEU A 76 1.84 10.17 -23.59
CA LEU A 76 1.36 11.34 -22.88
C LEU A 76 1.27 12.55 -23.81
N PRO A 77 0.24 13.42 -23.68
CA PRO A 77 0.20 14.70 -24.38
C PRO A 77 1.45 15.52 -24.06
N GLN A 78 2.18 15.90 -25.09
CA GLN A 78 3.43 16.65 -24.97
C GLN A 78 3.28 18.07 -25.49
N THR A 79 4.23 18.94 -25.13
CA THR A 79 4.37 20.28 -25.68
C THR A 79 4.85 20.21 -27.13
N THR A 80 4.12 20.86 -28.03
CA THR A 80 4.58 21.09 -29.41
C THR A 80 5.44 22.34 -29.45
N ARG A 81 6.70 22.21 -29.90
CA ARG A 81 7.62 23.34 -30.06
C ARG A 81 7.86 23.62 -31.53
N ILE A 82 7.69 24.86 -31.92
CA ILE A 82 7.89 25.35 -33.29
C ILE A 82 9.16 26.19 -33.29
N TYR A 83 10.13 25.72 -34.06
CA TYR A 83 11.42 26.42 -34.20
C TYR A 83 11.50 27.16 -35.52
N ALA A 84 12.34 28.19 -35.58
CA ALA A 84 12.72 28.85 -36.80
C ALA A 84 13.51 27.91 -37.73
N ARG A 85 13.80 28.33 -38.94
CA ARG A 85 14.58 27.57 -39.95
C ARG A 85 15.97 27.16 -39.43
N ASP A 86 16.52 27.89 -38.49
CA ASP A 86 17.81 27.60 -37.84
C ASP A 86 17.77 26.35 -36.91
N GLY A 87 16.58 25.83 -36.59
CA GLY A 87 16.37 24.71 -35.68
C GLY A 87 16.68 25.02 -34.22
N ILE A 88 17.03 26.23 -33.88
CA ILE A 88 17.49 26.65 -32.54
C ILE A 88 16.55 27.72 -31.95
N THR A 89 16.15 28.70 -32.73
CA THR A 89 15.29 29.79 -32.27
C THR A 89 13.87 29.28 -32.08
N LEU A 90 13.41 29.23 -30.82
CA LEU A 90 12.04 28.82 -30.48
C LEU A 90 11.09 29.98 -30.88
N LEU A 91 10.14 29.71 -31.76
CA LEU A 91 9.13 30.66 -32.20
C LEU A 91 7.87 30.58 -31.38
N GLU A 92 7.41 29.36 -31.07
CA GLU A 92 6.14 29.18 -30.36
C GLU A 92 6.15 27.86 -29.58
N GLU A 93 5.55 27.86 -28.41
CA GLU A 93 5.18 26.64 -27.68
C GLU A 93 3.66 26.51 -27.60
N ARG A 94 3.11 25.36 -28.04
CA ARG A 94 1.69 25.02 -27.90
C ARG A 94 1.52 23.81 -26.99
N TYR A 95 0.72 23.94 -25.95
CA TYR A 95 0.44 22.87 -25.02
C TYR A 95 -0.93 23.03 -24.36
N GLN A 96 -1.62 21.91 -24.14
CA GLN A 96 -2.71 21.82 -23.17
C GLN A 96 -2.13 21.52 -21.77
N GLN A 97 -1.05 20.74 -21.74
CA GLN A 97 -0.25 20.42 -20.56
C GLN A 97 1.21 20.60 -20.95
N ARG A 98 1.92 21.48 -20.27
CA ARG A 98 3.35 21.68 -20.51
C ARG A 98 4.09 20.43 -20.04
N ARG A 99 4.53 19.61 -21.00
CA ARG A 99 5.20 18.34 -20.75
C ARG A 99 6.27 18.05 -21.79
N THR A 100 7.40 17.61 -21.29
CA THR A 100 8.47 17.02 -22.10
C THR A 100 8.82 15.68 -21.45
N VAL A 101 8.66 14.60 -22.19
CA VAL A 101 8.97 13.25 -21.68
C VAL A 101 10.47 13.02 -21.74
N VAL A 102 11.03 12.51 -20.64
CA VAL A 102 12.45 12.15 -20.52
C VAL A 102 12.54 10.70 -20.08
N PRO A 103 13.36 9.85 -20.72
CA PRO A 103 13.62 8.50 -20.25
C PRO A 103 14.21 8.48 -18.85
N LEU A 104 13.87 7.48 -18.04
CA LEU A 104 14.36 7.35 -16.67
C LEU A 104 15.89 7.34 -16.60
N THR A 105 16.54 6.73 -17.59
CA THR A 105 18.01 6.65 -17.70
C THR A 105 18.68 8.01 -17.85
N GLU A 106 17.96 9.00 -18.36
CA GLU A 106 18.45 10.35 -18.57
C GLU A 106 18.12 11.29 -17.40
N MET A 107 17.25 10.87 -16.46
CA MET A 107 16.94 11.63 -15.27
C MET A 107 18.06 11.51 -14.24
N SER A 108 18.38 12.62 -13.57
CA SER A 108 19.43 12.63 -12.56
C SER A 108 19.18 11.60 -11.46
N TRP A 109 20.25 11.00 -10.95
CA TRP A 109 20.18 10.00 -9.89
C TRP A 109 19.50 10.57 -8.62
N ASP A 110 19.84 11.81 -8.26
CA ASP A 110 19.28 12.44 -7.07
C ASP A 110 17.79 12.68 -7.16
N LEU A 111 17.30 13.08 -8.34
CA LEU A 111 15.88 13.26 -8.57
C LEU A 111 15.11 11.95 -8.31
N ARG A 112 15.59 10.84 -8.87
CA ARG A 112 14.96 9.53 -8.69
C ARG A 112 14.96 9.11 -7.24
N HIS A 113 16.11 9.23 -6.55
CA HIS A 113 16.27 8.82 -5.16
C HIS A 113 15.51 9.73 -4.19
N ALA A 114 15.50 11.03 -4.40
CA ALA A 114 14.73 11.95 -3.58
C ALA A 114 13.23 11.67 -3.69
N THR A 115 12.72 11.44 -4.91
CA THR A 115 11.31 11.09 -5.12
C THR A 115 10.95 9.81 -4.38
N ILE A 116 11.74 8.74 -4.56
CA ILE A 116 11.51 7.46 -3.89
C ILE A 116 11.56 7.62 -2.36
N SER A 117 12.56 8.34 -1.85
CA SER A 117 12.77 8.51 -0.40
C SER A 117 11.59 9.21 0.27
N ILE A 118 10.95 10.16 -0.41
CA ILE A 118 9.86 10.96 0.13
C ILE A 118 8.51 10.29 -0.09
N GLU A 119 8.25 9.84 -1.31
CA GLU A 119 6.95 9.31 -1.68
C GLU A 119 6.79 7.83 -1.29
N ASP A 120 7.81 7.02 -1.49
CA ASP A 120 7.72 5.58 -1.27
C ASP A 120 9.10 4.93 -1.09
N LYS A 121 9.71 5.13 0.08
CA LYS A 121 11.11 4.72 0.37
C LYS A 121 11.43 3.25 0.07
N ASP A 122 10.43 2.38 0.14
CA ASP A 122 10.56 0.94 -0.08
C ASP A 122 10.04 0.53 -1.46
N PHE A 123 9.87 1.46 -2.41
CA PHE A 123 9.25 1.28 -3.71
C PHE A 123 9.69 0.01 -4.46
N TYR A 124 10.97 -0.27 -4.47
CA TYR A 124 11.53 -1.46 -5.14
C TYR A 124 11.32 -2.77 -4.37
N ASN A 125 10.96 -2.70 -3.09
CA ASN A 125 10.89 -3.86 -2.19
C ASN A 125 9.45 -4.36 -1.93
N HIS A 126 8.43 -3.69 -2.46
CA HIS A 126 7.03 -4.11 -2.32
C HIS A 126 6.30 -4.05 -3.66
N GLY A 127 5.12 -4.67 -3.75
CA GLY A 127 4.24 -4.59 -4.92
C GLY A 127 3.36 -3.32 -4.92
N ALA A 128 2.25 -3.39 -5.64
CA ALA A 128 1.29 -2.28 -5.78
C ALA A 128 0.81 -1.70 -4.44
N VAL A 129 0.85 -2.51 -3.38
CA VAL A 129 0.40 -2.16 -2.04
C VAL A 129 1.53 -2.43 -1.06
N ASN A 130 1.76 -1.51 -0.15
CA ASN A 130 2.60 -1.74 1.02
C ASN A 130 1.69 -1.97 2.24
N PRO A 131 1.43 -3.22 2.63
CA PRO A 131 0.49 -3.53 3.71
C PRO A 131 0.94 -2.98 5.06
N VAL A 132 2.25 -2.90 5.30
CA VAL A 132 2.81 -2.36 6.54
C VAL A 132 2.52 -0.85 6.63
N ARG A 133 2.75 -0.11 5.54
CA ARG A 133 2.43 1.33 5.48
C ARG A 133 0.92 1.59 5.59
N MET A 134 0.10 0.78 4.92
CA MET A 134 -1.36 0.89 5.02
C MET A 134 -1.84 0.69 6.45
N LEU A 135 -1.34 -0.34 7.13
CA LEU A 135 -1.70 -0.61 8.53
C LEU A 135 -1.21 0.52 9.44
N ALA A 136 0.03 0.96 9.29
CA ALA A 136 0.60 2.07 10.07
C ALA A 136 -0.18 3.37 9.86
N ALA A 137 -0.54 3.71 8.63
CA ALA A 137 -1.38 4.87 8.31
C ALA A 137 -2.77 4.74 8.93
N GLY A 138 -3.41 3.57 8.83
CA GLY A 138 -4.73 3.34 9.43
C GLY A 138 -4.74 3.45 10.95
N VAL A 139 -3.71 2.93 11.62
CA VAL A 139 -3.54 3.07 13.08
C VAL A 139 -3.29 4.55 13.44
N TYR A 140 -2.45 5.24 12.69
CA TYR A 140 -2.17 6.66 12.90
C TYR A 140 -3.44 7.51 12.75
N ASP A 141 -4.24 7.29 11.70
CA ASP A 141 -5.50 7.99 11.44
C ASP A 141 -6.51 7.78 12.56
N LEU A 142 -6.62 6.53 13.05
CA LEU A 142 -7.49 6.18 14.16
C LEU A 142 -7.09 6.90 15.46
N LEU A 143 -5.79 7.01 15.74
CA LEU A 143 -5.29 7.62 16.96
C LEU A 143 -5.33 9.16 16.92
N HIS A 144 -5.13 9.77 15.74
CA HIS A 144 -4.99 11.23 15.61
C HIS A 144 -6.21 11.92 14.98
N GLN A 145 -7.24 11.15 14.58
CA GLN A 145 -8.45 11.65 13.91
C GLN A 145 -8.14 12.55 12.69
N ARG A 146 -7.03 12.28 12.00
CA ARG A 146 -6.57 13.00 10.82
C ARG A 146 -6.18 11.97 9.77
N ALA A 147 -6.62 12.20 8.52
CA ALA A 147 -6.19 11.37 7.41
C ALA A 147 -4.67 11.51 7.23
N ALA A 148 -3.92 10.43 7.49
CA ALA A 148 -2.48 10.42 7.28
C ALA A 148 -2.18 10.61 5.80
N GLN A 149 -1.44 11.65 5.50
CA GLN A 149 -0.84 11.82 4.17
C GLN A 149 0.36 10.85 4.10
N GLY A 150 0.45 10.04 3.02
CA GLY A 150 1.63 9.22 2.75
C GLY A 150 1.44 7.70 2.78
N GLY A 151 0.20 7.20 2.91
CA GLY A 151 -0.07 5.76 2.83
C GLY A 151 -0.12 5.17 1.41
N SER A 152 -0.20 6.00 0.36
CA SER A 152 -0.27 5.54 -1.03
C SER A 152 1.12 5.32 -1.62
N THR A 153 1.28 4.24 -2.41
CA THR A 153 2.53 3.94 -3.13
C THR A 153 2.68 4.81 -4.38
N ILE A 154 3.88 4.89 -4.95
CA ILE A 154 4.14 5.57 -6.24
C ILE A 154 3.21 4.99 -7.33
N THR A 155 3.03 3.68 -7.38
CA THR A 155 2.12 3.01 -8.32
C THR A 155 0.67 3.46 -8.15
N GLN A 156 0.18 3.55 -6.93
CA GLN A 156 -1.18 4.04 -6.64
C GLN A 156 -1.34 5.51 -7.01
N GLN A 157 -0.33 6.33 -6.78
CA GLN A 157 -0.35 7.73 -7.16
C GLN A 157 -0.36 7.92 -8.69
N LEU A 158 0.42 7.11 -9.43
CA LEU A 158 0.40 7.09 -10.89
C LEU A 158 -0.99 6.75 -11.42
N VAL A 159 -1.60 5.67 -10.94
CA VAL A 159 -2.96 5.25 -11.32
C VAL A 159 -3.97 6.35 -11.04
N LYS A 160 -3.93 6.92 -9.84
CA LYS A 160 -4.83 8.01 -9.42
C LYS A 160 -4.73 9.22 -10.34
N ASN A 161 -3.51 9.61 -10.73
CA ASN A 161 -3.27 10.86 -11.45
C ASN A 161 -3.44 10.71 -12.96
N TYR A 162 -3.28 9.49 -13.49
CA TYR A 162 -3.27 9.23 -14.93
C TYR A 162 -4.54 8.53 -15.44
N LEU A 163 -5.06 7.57 -14.67
CA LEU A 163 -6.14 6.69 -15.13
C LEU A 163 -7.51 7.02 -14.51
N LEU A 164 -7.53 7.65 -13.37
CA LEU A 164 -8.77 7.91 -12.65
C LEU A 164 -9.07 9.40 -12.61
N ASP A 165 -10.34 9.72 -12.83
CA ASP A 165 -10.80 11.09 -12.60
C ASP A 165 -10.66 11.44 -11.11
N SER A 166 -9.91 12.49 -10.83
CA SER A 166 -9.58 12.93 -9.46
C SER A 166 -10.74 13.61 -8.73
N SER A 167 -11.89 13.80 -9.41
CA SER A 167 -12.99 14.62 -8.90
C SER A 167 -13.75 14.01 -7.72
N SER A 168 -13.74 12.69 -7.55
CA SER A 168 -14.47 12.01 -6.48
C SER A 168 -13.55 11.32 -5.47
N ARG A 169 -13.82 11.52 -4.17
CA ARG A 169 -13.17 10.77 -3.08
C ARG A 169 -14.13 9.68 -2.59
N SER A 170 -14.30 8.61 -3.36
CA SER A 170 -15.17 7.49 -3.00
C SER A 170 -14.35 6.24 -2.68
N LEU A 171 -14.92 5.34 -1.89
CA LEU A 171 -14.36 4.01 -1.65
C LEU A 171 -14.26 3.21 -2.96
N ASP A 172 -15.22 3.40 -3.85
CA ASP A 172 -15.23 2.83 -5.20
C ASP A 172 -13.97 3.22 -5.98
N ARG A 173 -13.64 4.51 -6.03
CA ARG A 173 -12.41 4.97 -6.67
C ARG A 173 -11.15 4.35 -6.04
N LYS A 174 -11.11 4.21 -4.70
CA LYS A 174 -9.97 3.60 -4.03
C LYS A 174 -9.84 2.11 -4.35
N ALA A 175 -10.96 1.41 -4.52
CA ALA A 175 -10.95 0.02 -4.98
C ALA A 175 -10.42 -0.09 -6.41
N ARG A 176 -10.88 0.76 -7.34
CA ARG A 176 -10.37 0.81 -8.72
C ARG A 176 -8.88 1.15 -8.77
N GLU A 177 -8.43 2.15 -7.99
CA GLU A 177 -7.01 2.50 -7.85
C GLU A 177 -6.18 1.28 -7.42
N LEU A 178 -6.65 0.50 -6.46
CA LEU A 178 -5.97 -0.69 -5.98
C LEU A 178 -5.86 -1.77 -7.07
N VAL A 179 -6.97 -2.08 -7.75
CA VAL A 179 -6.99 -3.10 -8.81
C VAL A 179 -6.07 -2.72 -9.96
N LEU A 180 -6.17 -1.49 -10.45
CA LEU A 180 -5.33 -0.97 -11.52
C LEU A 180 -3.84 -0.96 -11.12
N SER A 181 -3.53 -0.61 -9.86
CA SER A 181 -2.16 -0.65 -9.37
C SER A 181 -1.58 -2.06 -9.38
N ILE A 182 -2.38 -3.07 -9.01
CA ILE A 182 -1.97 -4.48 -9.07
C ILE A 182 -1.74 -4.93 -10.51
N GLN A 183 -2.62 -4.53 -11.43
CA GLN A 183 -2.46 -4.85 -12.86
C GLN A 183 -1.21 -4.17 -13.44
N LEU A 184 -0.97 -2.90 -13.10
CA LEU A 184 0.20 -2.15 -13.55
C LEU A 184 1.51 -2.81 -13.10
N GLU A 185 1.60 -3.22 -11.84
CA GLU A 185 2.78 -3.92 -11.30
C GLU A 185 3.00 -5.33 -11.90
N ARG A 186 1.98 -5.92 -12.51
CA ARG A 186 2.11 -7.18 -13.25
C ARG A 186 2.61 -7.00 -14.68
N GLN A 187 2.32 -5.86 -15.29
CA GLN A 187 2.63 -5.59 -16.70
C GLN A 187 3.92 -4.80 -16.88
N TYR A 188 4.28 -3.95 -15.91
CA TYR A 188 5.39 -3.03 -16.02
C TYR A 188 6.42 -3.24 -14.91
N THR A 189 7.68 -3.04 -15.24
CA THR A 189 8.77 -3.05 -14.26
C THR A 189 8.69 -1.81 -13.36
N LYS A 190 9.34 -1.85 -12.20
CA LYS A 190 9.45 -0.71 -11.28
C LYS A 190 10.04 0.53 -11.95
N ASP A 191 11.04 0.36 -12.79
CA ASP A 191 11.67 1.46 -13.53
C ASP A 191 10.71 2.08 -14.53
N GLN A 192 9.93 1.28 -15.25
CA GLN A 192 8.89 1.79 -16.15
C GLN A 192 7.79 2.54 -15.40
N ILE A 193 7.38 2.03 -14.24
CA ILE A 193 6.39 2.70 -13.39
C ILE A 193 6.94 4.03 -12.87
N LEU A 194 8.19 4.06 -12.42
CA LEU A 194 8.85 5.29 -11.96
C LEU A 194 9.01 6.31 -13.10
N GLU A 195 9.38 5.85 -14.30
CA GLU A 195 9.46 6.70 -15.48
C GLU A 195 8.11 7.35 -15.82
N MET A 196 7.05 6.54 -15.88
CA MET A 196 5.70 7.06 -16.12
C MET A 196 5.28 8.03 -15.02
N TYR A 197 5.54 7.72 -13.76
CA TYR A 197 5.23 8.58 -12.64
C TYR A 197 5.91 9.94 -12.76
N LEU A 198 7.23 9.97 -12.93
CA LEU A 198 8.02 11.20 -13.03
C LEU A 198 7.66 12.06 -14.24
N ASN A 199 7.17 11.44 -15.32
CA ASN A 199 6.71 12.14 -16.52
C ASN A 199 5.24 12.59 -16.45
N THR A 200 4.45 12.08 -15.50
CA THR A 200 3.00 12.32 -15.44
C THR A 200 2.61 13.35 -14.40
N ILE A 201 3.30 13.34 -13.27
CA ILE A 201 2.86 14.09 -12.09
C ILE A 201 2.83 15.60 -12.32
N PHE A 202 1.84 16.25 -11.71
CA PHE A 202 1.68 17.69 -11.78
C PHE A 202 2.47 18.39 -10.68
N TYR A 203 3.34 19.32 -11.07
CA TYR A 203 4.21 20.10 -10.19
C TYR A 203 3.77 21.54 -9.98
N GLY A 204 2.57 21.90 -10.44
CA GLY A 204 2.11 23.29 -10.43
C GLY A 204 2.54 24.05 -11.67
N ASN A 205 2.08 25.31 -11.80
CA ASN A 205 2.44 26.23 -12.89
C ASN A 205 2.38 25.57 -14.30
N GLN A 206 1.31 24.82 -14.56
CA GLN A 206 1.08 24.04 -15.78
C GLN A 206 2.18 23.02 -16.12
N SER A 207 3.11 22.75 -15.19
CA SER A 207 4.22 21.82 -15.39
C SER A 207 3.81 20.40 -15.04
N PHE A 208 3.73 19.57 -16.06
CA PHE A 208 3.48 18.12 -15.95
C PHE A 208 4.77 17.36 -16.25
N GLY A 209 5.19 16.53 -15.30
CA GLY A 209 6.47 15.82 -15.36
C GLY A 209 7.67 16.65 -14.94
N VAL A 210 8.72 15.91 -14.56
CA VAL A 210 9.93 16.48 -13.94
C VAL A 210 10.71 17.43 -14.84
N GLU A 211 10.73 17.17 -16.14
CA GLU A 211 11.46 18.04 -17.11
C GLU A 211 10.82 19.41 -17.21
N ALA A 212 9.50 19.47 -17.40
CA ALA A 212 8.80 20.75 -17.43
C ALA A 212 8.92 21.50 -16.10
N ALA A 213 8.90 20.79 -14.98
CA ALA A 213 9.09 21.36 -13.66
C ALA A 213 10.53 21.89 -13.47
N ALA A 214 11.54 21.13 -13.84
CA ALA A 214 12.95 21.52 -13.76
C ALA A 214 13.22 22.79 -14.56
N GLN A 215 12.69 22.88 -15.77
CA GLN A 215 12.80 24.08 -16.60
C GLN A 215 12.05 25.27 -16.01
N THR A 216 10.83 25.04 -15.49
CA THR A 216 9.99 26.12 -14.94
C THR A 216 10.55 26.73 -13.67
N TYR A 217 11.08 25.90 -12.76
CA TYR A 217 11.49 26.36 -11.42
C TYR A 217 12.98 26.63 -11.31
N PHE A 218 13.82 25.99 -12.14
CA PHE A 218 15.27 26.09 -12.03
C PHE A 218 15.97 26.53 -13.33
N GLY A 219 15.23 26.64 -14.44
CA GLY A 219 15.82 27.00 -15.74
C GLY A 219 16.79 25.93 -16.28
N THR A 220 16.68 24.68 -15.81
CA THR A 220 17.58 23.59 -16.20
C THR A 220 16.80 22.34 -16.57
N SER A 221 17.48 21.33 -17.14
CA SER A 221 16.88 20.04 -17.47
C SER A 221 16.92 19.09 -16.27
N ALA A 222 15.94 18.18 -16.18
CA ALA A 222 15.89 17.09 -15.21
C ALA A 222 17.06 16.10 -15.34
N ARG A 223 17.84 16.20 -16.42
CA ARG A 223 19.08 15.44 -16.67
C ARG A 223 20.24 15.92 -15.83
N HIS A 224 20.24 17.20 -15.45
CA HIS A 224 21.31 17.82 -14.69
C HIS A 224 21.08 17.68 -13.19
N HIS A 225 22.17 17.81 -12.45
CA HIS A 225 22.11 17.90 -11.01
C HIS A 225 21.51 19.24 -10.59
N PHE A 226 20.42 19.23 -9.80
CA PHE A 226 19.80 20.43 -9.27
C PHE A 226 19.22 20.19 -7.86
N PRO A 227 18.92 21.21 -7.08
CA PRO A 227 18.38 21.06 -5.73
C PRO A 227 16.98 20.43 -5.75
N VAL A 228 16.92 19.11 -5.68
CA VAL A 228 15.68 18.30 -5.84
C VAL A 228 14.68 18.54 -4.72
N ILE A 229 15.13 19.02 -3.58
CA ILE A 229 14.32 19.14 -2.36
C ILE A 229 13.06 20.01 -2.56
N ASN A 230 13.06 20.88 -3.56
CA ASN A 230 11.96 21.76 -3.88
C ASN A 230 11.07 21.23 -5.03
N LEU A 231 11.43 20.10 -5.65
CA LEU A 231 10.73 19.52 -6.79
C LEU A 231 9.88 18.32 -6.40
N VAL A 232 9.89 17.94 -5.14
CA VAL A 232 9.07 16.83 -4.69
C VAL A 232 7.61 17.20 -4.81
N PRO A 233 6.81 16.41 -5.52
CA PRO A 233 5.40 16.71 -5.68
C PRO A 233 4.74 16.73 -4.31
N ILE A 234 4.19 17.88 -3.94
CA ILE A 234 3.40 18.02 -2.73
C ILE A 234 2.03 17.40 -3.06
N THR A 235 2.00 16.08 -3.15
CA THR A 235 0.78 15.31 -3.35
C THR A 235 -0.11 15.48 -2.12
N GLY A 236 -1.04 16.43 -2.21
CA GLY A 236 -2.04 16.68 -1.17
C GLY A 236 -1.97 18.05 -0.50
N SER A 237 -0.94 18.86 -0.69
CA SER A 237 -0.98 20.26 -0.26
C SER A 237 -1.61 21.13 -1.36
N ARG A 238 -2.54 21.99 -0.97
CA ARG A 238 -3.13 23.02 -1.85
C ARG A 238 -2.13 24.14 -2.19
N LEU A 239 -0.90 24.01 -1.74
CA LEU A 239 0.19 24.95 -1.96
C LEU A 239 1.15 24.31 -2.94
N GLY A 240 1.12 24.75 -4.19
CA GLY A 240 2.18 24.46 -5.16
C GLY A 240 3.56 24.85 -4.60
N PRO A 241 4.67 24.36 -5.20
CA PRO A 241 6.01 24.75 -4.80
C PRO A 241 6.09 26.29 -4.79
N ARG A 242 6.65 26.85 -3.70
CA ARG A 242 6.87 28.28 -3.63
C ARG A 242 7.90 28.66 -4.70
N PRO A 243 7.64 29.67 -5.52
CA PRO A 243 8.65 30.14 -6.46
C PRO A 243 9.91 30.54 -5.64
N ILE A 244 11.02 29.94 -6.00
CA ILE A 244 12.32 30.36 -5.48
C ILE A 244 12.63 31.63 -6.24
N HIS A 245 12.66 32.77 -5.54
CA HIS A 245 13.24 33.96 -6.14
C HIS A 245 14.69 33.65 -6.51
N PRO A 246 15.12 33.93 -7.74
CA PRO A 246 16.52 33.78 -8.09
C PRO A 246 17.33 34.59 -7.08
N VAL A 247 18.30 33.95 -6.45
CA VAL A 247 19.32 34.64 -5.66
C VAL A 247 20.06 35.52 -6.68
N SER A 248 19.85 36.82 -6.59
CA SER A 248 20.59 37.78 -7.41
C SER A 248 22.08 37.59 -7.17
N PRO A 249 22.91 37.68 -8.21
CA PRO A 249 24.35 37.52 -8.12
C PRO A 249 25.03 38.53 -7.19
#